data_345b1384f71e0624116970e00cac5dc9
#
_entry.id   345b1384f71e0624116970e00cac5dc9
#
_cell.length_a   1.000
_cell.length_b   1.000
_cell.length_c   1.000
_cell.angle_alpha   90.00
_cell.angle_beta   90.00
_cell.angle_gamma   90.00
#
_symmetry.space_group_name_H-M   'P 1'
#
loop_
_entity.id
_entity.type
_entity.pdbx_description
1 polymer ?
#
loop_
_entity_poly.entity_id
_entity_poly.type
_entity_poly.pdbx_seq_one_letter_code
_entity_poly.pdbx_strand_id
1 'polypeptide(L)'
;MGRPRAKFNARTMRKWIAEGRGQGHGQDYLSWLKVQNVPSQGYVHRIMGWKTKRRHEFMSNNEAGYFHLLEWSPFVTDVREQFPLLPLDETIAIAKDHGIKHPTDPRTRYPIVMTTDFLVDVQRNGSTVQYARTVKPAKDLCSERVLEKFEIERRYWVRRGVDWAVVSDCDLPVELIKNIQWVHQYRDVDGKLSIGSTDVEKAERIMAELIRQGVPPAKSASTCDDRLGLAPGTGLALVRHFLATRRWSVDMSKLINPQKPIALSA
;
A
#
# COMPACT_ATOMS: atom_id res chain seq x y z
N MET A 1 16.62 22.34 -4.55
CA MET A 1 15.76 22.65 -5.71
C MET A 1 15.09 21.36 -6.17
N GLY A 2 13.75 21.27 -6.08
CA GLY A 2 12.98 20.10 -6.56
C GLY A 2 13.07 19.99 -8.08
N ARG A 3 13.14 18.74 -8.60
CA ARG A 3 13.11 18.50 -10.04
C ARG A 3 11.85 19.11 -10.66
N PRO A 4 11.97 19.85 -11.77
CA PRO A 4 10.80 20.43 -12.43
C PRO A 4 9.85 19.31 -12.89
N ARG A 5 8.56 19.50 -12.65
CA ARG A 5 7.50 18.60 -13.14
C ARG A 5 7.66 18.39 -14.64
N ALA A 6 7.60 17.16 -15.12
CA ALA A 6 7.55 16.87 -16.54
C ALA A 6 6.33 17.57 -17.17
N LYS A 7 6.52 18.25 -18.33
CA LYS A 7 5.42 18.88 -19.06
C LYS A 7 4.46 17.81 -19.56
N PHE A 8 3.18 17.94 -19.21
CA PHE A 8 2.14 17.03 -19.70
C PHE A 8 1.46 17.64 -20.93
N ASN A 9 1.34 16.89 -21.99
CA ASN A 9 0.69 17.26 -23.25
C ASN A 9 0.23 16.00 -24.03
N ALA A 10 -0.41 16.19 -25.19
CA ALA A 10 -0.90 15.09 -26.00
C ALA A 10 0.19 14.07 -26.41
N ARG A 11 1.43 14.52 -26.67
CA ARG A 11 2.55 13.63 -26.98
C ARG A 11 2.93 12.78 -25.79
N THR A 12 3.01 13.40 -24.60
CA THR A 12 3.32 12.69 -23.34
C THR A 12 2.23 11.67 -23.01
N MET A 13 0.95 12.04 -23.17
CA MET A 13 -0.17 11.13 -22.93
C MET A 13 -0.10 9.91 -23.86
N ARG A 14 0.05 10.14 -25.18
CA ARG A 14 0.19 9.03 -26.16
C ARG A 14 1.38 8.14 -25.86
N LYS A 15 2.51 8.72 -25.47
CA LYS A 15 3.70 7.96 -25.06
C LYS A 15 3.41 7.06 -23.86
N TRP A 16 2.76 7.58 -22.81
CA TRP A 16 2.45 6.81 -21.61
C TRP A 16 1.44 5.69 -21.86
N ILE A 17 0.44 5.93 -22.73
CA ILE A 17 -0.49 4.88 -23.18
C ILE A 17 0.27 3.78 -23.95
N ALA A 18 1.18 4.16 -24.87
CA ALA A 18 1.98 3.21 -25.62
C ALA A 18 2.98 2.42 -24.76
N GLU A 19 3.42 2.99 -23.62
CA GLU A 19 4.21 2.30 -22.60
C GLU A 19 3.38 1.29 -21.77
N GLY A 20 2.06 1.23 -21.96
CA GLY A 20 1.15 0.35 -21.20
C GLY A 20 0.81 0.89 -19.81
N ARG A 21 1.02 2.18 -19.52
CA ARG A 21 0.69 2.73 -18.20
C ARG A 21 -0.82 2.70 -17.94
N GLY A 22 -1.18 2.33 -16.73
CA GLY A 22 -2.56 2.13 -16.31
C GLY A 22 -3.17 0.81 -16.81
N GLN A 23 -2.34 -0.06 -17.40
CA GLN A 23 -2.75 -1.36 -17.92
C GLN A 23 -2.10 -2.50 -17.15
N GLY A 24 -2.66 -3.71 -17.31
CA GLY A 24 -2.20 -4.91 -16.63
C GLY A 24 -2.80 -5.12 -15.25
N HIS A 25 -2.40 -6.23 -14.61
CA HIS A 25 -2.82 -6.66 -13.28
C HIS A 25 -1.61 -7.25 -12.54
N GLY A 26 -1.68 -7.31 -11.22
CA GLY A 26 -0.64 -7.92 -10.39
C GLY A 26 0.74 -7.34 -10.68
N GLN A 27 1.70 -8.21 -11.04
CA GLN A 27 3.06 -7.77 -11.31
C GLN A 27 3.24 -7.02 -12.64
N ASP A 28 2.31 -7.20 -13.58
CA ASP A 28 2.41 -6.58 -14.92
C ASP A 28 1.77 -5.19 -14.97
N TYR A 29 1.10 -4.75 -13.89
CA TYR A 29 0.51 -3.43 -13.85
C TYR A 29 1.57 -2.33 -13.83
N LEU A 30 1.42 -1.34 -14.71
CA LEU A 30 2.27 -0.14 -14.76
C LEU A 30 1.48 1.10 -14.32
N SER A 31 1.83 1.69 -13.18
CA SER A 31 1.18 2.89 -12.69
C SER A 31 1.30 4.07 -13.66
N TRP A 32 0.23 4.88 -13.75
CA TRP A 32 0.21 6.05 -14.63
C TRP A 32 1.22 7.11 -14.22
N LEU A 33 1.22 7.44 -12.93
CA LEU A 33 2.19 8.37 -12.35
C LEU A 33 3.27 7.60 -11.59
N LYS A 34 4.51 7.99 -11.85
CA LYS A 34 5.67 7.55 -11.06
C LYS A 34 6.16 8.73 -10.22
N VAL A 35 6.79 8.45 -9.10
CA VAL A 35 7.35 9.46 -8.20
C VAL A 35 8.18 10.51 -8.94
N GLN A 36 8.94 10.12 -9.95
CA GLN A 36 9.75 11.04 -10.76
C GLN A 36 8.93 11.98 -11.64
N ASN A 37 7.63 11.73 -11.84
CA ASN A 37 6.75 12.55 -12.68
C ASN A 37 6.08 13.68 -11.88
N VAL A 38 6.05 13.58 -10.55
CA VAL A 38 5.34 14.52 -9.67
C VAL A 38 6.33 15.15 -8.71
N PRO A 39 6.33 16.51 -8.56
CA PRO A 39 7.08 17.15 -7.48
C PRO A 39 6.39 16.76 -6.16
N SER A 40 6.99 15.85 -5.43
CA SER A 40 6.52 15.48 -4.08
C SER A 40 7.00 16.56 -3.10
N GLN A 41 6.09 17.07 -2.29
CA GLN A 41 6.41 17.88 -1.10
C GLN A 41 6.55 17.01 0.16
N GLY A 42 6.26 15.70 0.06
CA GLY A 42 6.29 14.73 1.15
C GLY A 42 7.27 13.58 0.93
N TYR A 43 7.27 12.67 1.88
CA TYR A 43 8.03 11.43 1.78
C TYR A 43 7.47 10.53 0.69
N VAL A 44 8.36 9.99 -0.11
CA VAL A 44 8.07 9.03 -1.15
C VAL A 44 8.41 7.63 -0.65
N HIS A 45 7.49 6.71 -0.87
CA HIS A 45 7.67 5.32 -0.47
C HIS A 45 7.76 4.40 -1.68
N ARG A 46 8.66 3.43 -1.62
CA ARG A 46 8.77 2.32 -2.57
C ARG A 46 8.67 1.03 -1.79
N ILE A 47 7.58 0.29 -2.00
CA ILE A 47 7.24 -0.88 -1.21
C ILE A 47 7.01 -2.06 -2.16
N MET A 48 7.68 -3.19 -1.88
CA MET A 48 7.44 -4.44 -2.61
C MET A 48 6.12 -5.05 -2.12
N GLY A 49 5.16 -5.20 -3.02
CA GLY A 49 3.85 -5.79 -2.69
C GLY A 49 3.92 -7.29 -2.44
N TRP A 50 3.23 -7.76 -1.42
CA TRP A 50 3.10 -9.18 -1.12
C TRP A 50 2.23 -9.91 -2.16
N LYS A 51 1.12 -9.26 -2.53
CA LYS A 51 0.11 -9.81 -3.44
C LYS A 51 0.51 -9.70 -4.89
N THR A 52 1.00 -8.54 -5.27
CA THR A 52 1.29 -8.19 -6.66
C THR A 52 2.69 -8.58 -7.12
N LYS A 53 3.60 -8.86 -6.17
CA LYS A 53 5.02 -9.18 -6.44
C LYS A 53 5.74 -8.12 -7.28
N ARG A 54 5.29 -6.87 -7.21
CA ARG A 54 5.92 -5.71 -7.85
C ARG A 54 6.20 -4.58 -6.85
N ARG A 55 7.05 -3.66 -7.24
CA ARG A 55 7.35 -2.47 -6.46
C ARG A 55 6.30 -1.38 -6.73
N HIS A 56 5.59 -1.01 -5.69
CA HIS A 56 4.66 0.11 -5.68
C HIS A 56 5.36 1.42 -5.33
N GLU A 57 4.85 2.55 -5.82
CA GLU A 57 5.35 3.88 -5.53
C GLU A 57 4.22 4.77 -4.97
N PHE A 58 4.42 5.29 -3.75
CA PHE A 58 3.44 6.16 -3.08
C PHE A 58 4.03 7.55 -2.83
N MET A 59 3.18 8.56 -2.91
CA MET A 59 3.57 9.97 -2.86
C MET A 59 3.32 10.60 -1.49
N SER A 60 2.76 9.83 -0.54
CA SER A 60 2.51 10.26 0.83
C SER A 60 2.57 9.12 1.83
N ASN A 61 2.74 9.47 3.12
CA ASN A 61 2.67 8.52 4.23
C ASN A 61 1.30 7.85 4.34
N ASN A 62 0.22 8.59 4.06
CA ASN A 62 -1.14 8.07 4.15
C ASN A 62 -1.42 7.03 3.06
N GLU A 63 -0.97 7.28 1.81
CA GLU A 63 -1.04 6.28 0.74
C GLU A 63 -0.26 5.01 1.11
N ALA A 64 0.98 5.15 1.60
CA ALA A 64 1.79 4.01 2.04
C ALA A 64 1.14 3.27 3.21
N GLY A 65 0.55 3.99 4.16
CA GLY A 65 -0.19 3.43 5.29
C GLY A 65 -1.42 2.64 4.82
N TYR A 66 -2.23 3.23 3.95
CA TYR A 66 -3.40 2.55 3.39
C TYR A 66 -3.02 1.31 2.59
N PHE A 67 -1.94 1.38 1.79
CA PHE A 67 -1.42 0.22 1.08
C PHE A 67 -1.07 -0.94 2.02
N HIS A 68 -0.46 -0.68 3.17
CA HIS A 68 -0.17 -1.73 4.15
C HIS A 68 -1.44 -2.41 4.67
N LEU A 69 -2.54 -1.68 4.85
CA LEU A 69 -3.84 -2.27 5.21
C LEU A 69 -4.39 -3.17 4.09
N LEU A 70 -4.26 -2.73 2.83
CA LEU A 70 -4.67 -3.53 1.67
C LEU A 70 -3.85 -4.83 1.57
N GLU A 71 -2.54 -4.75 1.77
CA GLU A 71 -1.65 -5.92 1.80
C GLU A 71 -2.02 -6.89 2.95
N TRP A 72 -2.40 -6.34 4.11
CA TRP A 72 -2.79 -7.13 5.27
C TRP A 72 -4.16 -7.79 5.12
N SER A 73 -5.07 -7.24 4.34
CA SER A 73 -6.40 -7.81 4.13
C SER A 73 -6.32 -9.17 3.41
N PRO A 74 -6.95 -10.25 3.92
CA PRO A 74 -6.97 -11.54 3.22
C PRO A 74 -7.83 -11.52 1.95
N PHE A 75 -8.73 -10.56 1.82
CA PHE A 75 -9.70 -10.48 0.73
C PHE A 75 -9.18 -9.70 -0.48
N VAL A 76 -8.21 -8.82 -0.30
CA VAL A 76 -7.60 -8.07 -1.39
C VAL A 76 -6.70 -8.98 -2.23
N THR A 77 -6.88 -8.97 -3.53
CA THR A 77 -6.13 -9.81 -4.48
C THR A 77 -5.23 -9.01 -5.41
N ASP A 78 -5.60 -7.77 -5.75
CA ASP A 78 -4.78 -6.87 -6.57
C ASP A 78 -4.90 -5.43 -6.07
N VAL A 79 -3.82 -4.66 -6.23
CA VAL A 79 -3.75 -3.24 -5.89
C VAL A 79 -3.06 -2.49 -7.02
N ARG A 80 -3.77 -1.57 -7.64
CA ARG A 80 -3.27 -0.74 -8.75
C ARG A 80 -3.25 0.72 -8.33
N GLU A 81 -2.07 1.19 -7.93
CA GLU A 81 -1.89 2.57 -7.52
C GLU A 81 -1.84 3.52 -8.72
N GLN A 82 -2.24 4.77 -8.51
CA GLN A 82 -2.26 5.85 -9.49
C GLN A 82 -2.94 5.44 -10.81
N PHE A 83 -4.13 4.84 -10.67
CA PHE A 83 -4.92 4.33 -11.79
C PHE A 83 -5.49 5.48 -12.63
N PRO A 84 -5.23 5.55 -13.96
CA PRO A 84 -5.67 6.65 -14.79
C PRO A 84 -7.16 6.60 -15.10
N LEU A 85 -7.82 7.75 -15.08
CA LEU A 85 -9.20 7.92 -15.50
C LEU A 85 -9.23 8.16 -17.02
N LEU A 86 -9.21 7.09 -17.78
CA LEU A 86 -9.26 7.11 -19.26
C LEU A 86 -10.61 6.57 -19.78
N PRO A 87 -11.12 7.04 -20.92
CA PRO A 87 -10.51 8.05 -21.80
C PRO A 87 -10.58 9.47 -21.19
N LEU A 88 -9.61 10.31 -21.53
CA LEU A 88 -9.52 11.69 -21.01
C LEU A 88 -10.78 12.51 -21.32
N ASP A 89 -11.35 12.34 -22.50
CA ASP A 89 -12.54 13.08 -22.94
C ASP A 89 -13.76 12.84 -22.04
N GLU A 90 -13.84 11.68 -21.40
CA GLU A 90 -14.91 11.37 -20.45
C GLU A 90 -14.83 12.25 -19.20
N THR A 91 -13.65 12.40 -18.61
CA THR A 91 -13.48 13.26 -17.43
C THR A 91 -13.66 14.74 -17.77
N ILE A 92 -13.30 15.15 -18.99
CA ILE A 92 -13.57 16.51 -19.50
C ILE A 92 -15.09 16.74 -19.64
N ALA A 93 -15.83 15.77 -20.22
CA ALA A 93 -17.27 15.85 -20.36
C ALA A 93 -17.96 15.92 -18.99
N ILE A 94 -17.57 15.04 -18.04
CA ILE A 94 -18.08 15.07 -16.65
C ILE A 94 -17.88 16.47 -16.03
N ALA A 95 -16.68 17.01 -16.16
CA ALA A 95 -16.35 18.32 -15.60
C ALA A 95 -17.23 19.42 -16.21
N LYS A 96 -17.41 19.40 -17.54
CA LYS A 96 -18.27 20.36 -18.26
C LYS A 96 -19.71 20.28 -17.84
N ASP A 97 -20.28 19.07 -17.75
CA ASP A 97 -21.69 18.83 -17.41
C ASP A 97 -22.04 19.34 -16.00
N HIS A 98 -21.01 19.47 -15.13
CA HIS A 98 -21.18 19.91 -13.74
C HIS A 98 -20.57 21.29 -13.45
N GLY A 99 -20.20 22.05 -14.47
CA GLY A 99 -19.62 23.38 -14.31
C GLY A 99 -18.27 23.38 -13.61
N ILE A 100 -17.57 22.25 -13.56
CA ILE A 100 -16.28 22.10 -12.89
C ILE A 100 -15.16 22.35 -13.90
N LYS A 101 -14.16 23.13 -13.49
CA LYS A 101 -12.97 23.32 -14.32
C LYS A 101 -12.09 22.08 -14.30
N HIS A 102 -11.96 21.39 -15.45
CA HIS A 102 -11.08 20.23 -15.55
C HIS A 102 -9.61 20.61 -15.24
N PRO A 103 -8.85 19.76 -14.52
CA PRO A 103 -7.44 20.04 -14.24
C PRO A 103 -6.59 20.10 -15.50
N THR A 104 -5.70 21.09 -15.58
CA THR A 104 -4.79 21.29 -16.72
C THR A 104 -3.35 21.40 -16.25
N ASP A 105 -2.41 21.02 -17.11
CA ASP A 105 -1.00 21.29 -16.87
C ASP A 105 -0.74 22.82 -16.88
N PRO A 106 -0.09 23.38 -15.86
CA PRO A 106 0.07 24.84 -15.73
C PRO A 106 0.92 25.46 -16.84
N ARG A 107 1.78 24.68 -17.50
CA ARG A 107 2.70 25.16 -18.54
C ARG A 107 2.12 25.00 -19.94
N THR A 108 1.52 23.84 -20.22
CA THR A 108 1.01 23.52 -21.56
C THR A 108 -0.45 23.86 -21.74
N ARG A 109 -1.19 24.07 -20.63
CA ARG A 109 -2.65 24.21 -20.58
C ARG A 109 -3.41 22.97 -21.08
N TYR A 110 -2.71 21.91 -21.39
CA TYR A 110 -3.31 20.65 -21.81
C TYR A 110 -4.03 19.97 -20.63
N PRO A 111 -5.25 19.41 -20.82
CA PRO A 111 -5.95 18.67 -19.78
C PRO A 111 -5.10 17.49 -19.30
N ILE A 112 -4.99 17.30 -18.00
CA ILE A 112 -4.25 16.18 -17.45
C ILE A 112 -5.15 14.97 -17.29
N VAL A 113 -4.61 13.77 -17.52
CA VAL A 113 -5.30 12.54 -17.12
C VAL A 113 -5.29 12.47 -15.59
N MET A 114 -6.48 12.54 -15.00
CA MET A 114 -6.66 12.36 -13.56
C MET A 114 -6.39 10.91 -13.16
N THR A 115 -6.00 10.69 -11.92
CA THR A 115 -5.78 9.34 -11.37
C THR A 115 -6.57 9.15 -10.09
N THR A 116 -7.03 7.93 -9.87
CA THR A 116 -7.44 7.41 -8.56
C THR A 116 -6.21 6.84 -7.85
N ASP A 117 -6.03 7.11 -6.57
CA ASP A 117 -4.83 6.65 -5.87
C ASP A 117 -4.76 5.13 -5.82
N PHE A 118 -5.91 4.45 -5.67
CA PHE A 118 -5.99 2.98 -5.61
C PHE A 118 -7.23 2.45 -6.34
N LEU A 119 -7.03 1.54 -7.28
CA LEU A 119 -8.05 0.62 -7.75
C LEU A 119 -7.71 -0.76 -7.18
N VAL A 120 -8.63 -1.33 -6.40
CA VAL A 120 -8.41 -2.52 -5.59
C VAL A 120 -9.37 -3.62 -6.01
N ASP A 121 -8.85 -4.81 -6.28
CA ASP A 121 -9.66 -6.01 -6.51
C ASP A 121 -9.79 -6.80 -5.20
N VAL A 122 -11.03 -7.10 -4.83
CA VAL A 122 -11.38 -7.78 -3.57
C VAL A 122 -12.25 -9.00 -3.86
N GLN A 123 -11.88 -10.14 -3.30
CA GLN A 123 -12.72 -11.34 -3.33
C GLN A 123 -13.86 -11.21 -2.33
N ARG A 124 -15.09 -11.29 -2.82
CA ARG A 124 -16.31 -11.25 -1.99
C ARG A 124 -17.33 -12.26 -2.51
N ASN A 125 -17.74 -13.20 -1.66
CA ASN A 125 -18.75 -14.20 -2.00
C ASN A 125 -18.46 -14.96 -3.33
N GLY A 126 -17.18 -15.33 -3.55
CA GLY A 126 -16.76 -16.09 -4.74
C GLY A 126 -16.59 -15.25 -6.02
N SER A 127 -16.80 -13.94 -5.96
CA SER A 127 -16.61 -13.02 -7.09
C SER A 127 -15.60 -11.93 -6.76
N THR A 128 -14.98 -11.37 -7.80
CA THR A 128 -14.08 -10.22 -7.65
C THR A 128 -14.90 -8.94 -7.80
N VAL A 129 -14.79 -8.07 -6.79
CA VAL A 129 -15.39 -6.73 -6.77
C VAL A 129 -14.29 -5.69 -6.76
N GLN A 130 -14.48 -4.61 -7.51
CA GLN A 130 -13.53 -3.50 -7.56
C GLN A 130 -13.95 -2.36 -6.64
N TYR A 131 -12.97 -1.76 -5.99
CA TYR A 131 -13.13 -0.56 -5.18
C TYR A 131 -12.11 0.49 -5.63
N ALA A 132 -12.58 1.71 -5.87
CA ALA A 132 -11.73 2.87 -6.14
C ALA A 132 -11.60 3.70 -4.87
N ARG A 133 -10.39 4.02 -4.47
CA ARG A 133 -10.10 4.77 -3.23
C ARG A 133 -9.09 5.87 -3.47
N THR A 134 -9.41 7.05 -3.00
CA THR A 134 -8.53 8.22 -3.03
C THR A 134 -8.15 8.56 -1.60
N VAL A 135 -6.87 8.75 -1.35
CA VAL A 135 -6.34 9.02 -0.01
C VAL A 135 -6.04 10.50 0.14
N LYS A 136 -6.63 11.14 1.15
CA LYS A 136 -6.45 12.58 1.34
C LYS A 136 -6.46 12.95 2.84
N PRO A 137 -5.52 13.81 3.31
CA PRO A 137 -5.62 14.34 4.66
C PRO A 137 -6.95 15.06 4.90
N ALA A 138 -7.58 14.83 6.05
CA ALA A 138 -8.89 15.41 6.41
C ALA A 138 -8.88 16.93 6.28
N LYS A 139 -7.80 17.61 6.67
CA LYS A 139 -7.62 19.06 6.54
C LYS A 139 -7.77 19.61 5.11
N ASP A 140 -7.44 18.77 4.10
CA ASP A 140 -7.50 19.17 2.69
C ASP A 140 -8.92 19.00 2.11
N LEU A 141 -9.81 18.29 2.80
CA LEU A 141 -11.20 18.05 2.38
C LEU A 141 -12.09 19.31 2.51
N CYS A 142 -11.61 20.36 3.19
CA CYS A 142 -12.29 21.65 3.24
C CYS A 142 -12.06 22.50 1.98
N SER A 143 -11.18 22.08 1.07
CA SER A 143 -10.89 22.82 -0.16
C SER A 143 -11.91 22.53 -1.24
N GLU A 144 -12.69 23.55 -1.66
CA GLU A 144 -13.64 23.46 -2.75
C GLU A 144 -13.00 22.85 -4.02
N ARG A 145 -11.79 23.30 -4.35
CA ARG A 145 -11.05 22.79 -5.52
C ARG A 145 -10.67 21.30 -5.41
N VAL A 146 -10.48 20.80 -4.22
CA VAL A 146 -10.25 19.36 -3.99
C VAL A 146 -11.56 18.61 -4.20
N LEU A 147 -12.66 19.09 -3.63
CA LEU A 147 -13.98 18.48 -3.75
C LEU A 147 -14.48 18.45 -5.21
N GLU A 148 -14.29 19.52 -5.97
CA GLU A 148 -14.57 19.56 -7.41
C GLU A 148 -13.87 18.42 -8.18
N LYS A 149 -12.56 18.21 -7.93
CA LYS A 149 -11.82 17.11 -8.57
C LYS A 149 -12.34 15.74 -8.16
N PHE A 150 -12.67 15.58 -6.90
CA PHE A 150 -13.25 14.35 -6.37
C PHE A 150 -14.63 14.06 -6.97
N GLU A 151 -15.43 15.09 -7.25
CA GLU A 151 -16.73 14.91 -7.92
C GLU A 151 -16.56 14.38 -9.34
N ILE A 152 -15.55 14.85 -10.10
CA ILE A 152 -15.24 14.29 -11.42
C ILE A 152 -14.86 12.80 -11.29
N GLU A 153 -13.98 12.48 -10.35
CA GLU A 153 -13.49 11.13 -10.09
C GLU A 153 -14.62 10.20 -9.64
N ARG A 154 -15.43 10.62 -8.67
CA ARG A 154 -16.57 9.88 -8.18
C ARG A 154 -17.55 9.53 -9.31
N ARG A 155 -17.91 10.51 -10.16
CA ARG A 155 -18.81 10.27 -11.29
C ARG A 155 -18.25 9.34 -12.33
N TYR A 156 -16.96 9.40 -12.59
CA TYR A 156 -16.27 8.47 -13.47
C TYR A 156 -16.44 7.02 -12.97
N TRP A 157 -16.29 6.77 -11.68
CA TRP A 157 -16.43 5.45 -11.10
C TRP A 157 -17.88 4.99 -10.97
N VAL A 158 -18.79 5.89 -10.63
CA VAL A 158 -20.24 5.60 -10.60
C VAL A 158 -20.74 5.11 -11.95
N ARG A 159 -20.31 5.73 -13.05
CA ARG A 159 -20.66 5.28 -14.41
C ARG A 159 -20.19 3.85 -14.72
N ARG A 160 -19.22 3.35 -14.00
CA ARG A 160 -18.65 1.99 -14.10
C ARG A 160 -19.20 1.01 -13.08
N GLY A 161 -20.12 1.45 -12.23
CA GLY A 161 -20.63 0.63 -11.14
C GLY A 161 -19.58 0.27 -10.08
N VAL A 162 -18.48 1.04 -10.00
CA VAL A 162 -17.40 0.84 -9.02
C VAL A 162 -17.63 1.75 -7.82
N ASP A 163 -17.59 1.16 -6.64
CA ASP A 163 -17.68 1.89 -5.37
C ASP A 163 -16.42 2.75 -5.18
N TRP A 164 -16.63 4.07 -5.12
CA TRP A 164 -15.57 5.05 -4.90
C TRP A 164 -15.76 5.74 -3.55
N ALA A 165 -14.67 5.91 -2.82
CA ALA A 165 -14.67 6.68 -1.56
C ALA A 165 -13.32 7.36 -1.32
N VAL A 166 -13.35 8.39 -0.48
CA VAL A 166 -12.16 9.03 0.09
C VAL A 166 -11.78 8.32 1.38
N VAL A 167 -10.49 8.06 1.56
CA VAL A 167 -9.88 7.58 2.81
C VAL A 167 -9.10 8.74 3.40
N SER A 168 -9.44 9.15 4.60
CA SER A 168 -8.74 10.21 5.33
C SER A 168 -7.68 9.63 6.28
N ASP A 169 -6.79 10.47 6.77
CA ASP A 169 -5.86 10.11 7.84
C ASP A 169 -6.57 9.73 9.15
N CYS A 170 -7.80 10.23 9.38
CA CYS A 170 -8.63 9.85 10.52
C CYS A 170 -9.15 8.39 10.42
N ASP A 171 -9.24 7.84 9.22
CA ASP A 171 -9.71 6.47 8.98
C ASP A 171 -8.59 5.43 9.10
N LEU A 172 -7.34 5.88 9.26
CA LEU A 172 -6.17 5.01 9.26
C LEU A 172 -5.80 4.55 10.68
N PRO A 173 -5.91 3.25 11.02
CA PRO A 173 -5.53 2.71 12.31
C PRO A 173 -3.99 2.68 12.45
N VAL A 174 -3.45 3.71 13.08
CA VAL A 174 -2.00 4.00 13.09
C VAL A 174 -1.18 2.85 13.71
N GLU A 175 -1.65 2.26 14.81
CA GLU A 175 -0.94 1.16 15.48
C GLU A 175 -0.89 -0.08 14.61
N LEU A 176 -2.00 -0.45 13.98
CA LEU A 176 -2.07 -1.58 13.04
C LEU A 176 -1.11 -1.35 11.86
N ILE A 177 -1.12 -0.15 11.28
CA ILE A 177 -0.23 0.20 10.17
C ILE A 177 1.24 0.06 10.58
N LYS A 178 1.63 0.59 11.74
CA LYS A 178 3.00 0.47 12.26
C LYS A 178 3.42 -0.98 12.47
N ASN A 179 2.53 -1.80 12.99
CA ASN A 179 2.78 -3.23 13.19
C ASN A 179 2.95 -3.96 11.84
N ILE A 180 2.09 -3.67 10.87
CA ILE A 180 2.23 -4.24 9.52
C ILE A 180 3.56 -3.79 8.90
N GLN A 181 3.91 -2.51 8.97
CA GLN A 181 5.19 -1.99 8.47
C GLN A 181 6.39 -2.69 9.11
N TRP A 182 6.32 -2.95 10.43
CA TRP A 182 7.38 -3.62 11.17
C TRP A 182 7.63 -5.05 10.70
N VAL A 183 6.57 -5.79 10.28
CA VAL A 183 6.68 -7.18 9.83
C VAL A 183 6.76 -7.31 8.30
N HIS A 184 6.43 -6.27 7.55
CA HIS A 184 6.19 -6.33 6.10
C HIS A 184 7.36 -6.96 5.32
N GLN A 185 8.59 -6.57 5.58
CA GLN A 185 9.76 -7.05 4.85
C GLN A 185 10.11 -8.53 5.12
N TYR A 186 9.49 -9.11 6.16
CA TYR A 186 9.79 -10.46 6.66
C TYR A 186 8.77 -11.51 6.26
N ARG A 187 7.74 -11.15 5.46
CA ARG A 187 6.77 -12.13 4.96
C ARG A 187 7.43 -13.20 4.08
N ASP A 188 8.36 -12.79 3.26
CA ASP A 188 9.18 -13.66 2.42
C ASP A 188 10.62 -13.58 2.91
N VAL A 189 11.09 -14.66 3.52
CA VAL A 189 12.45 -14.77 4.09
C VAL A 189 13.32 -15.77 3.35
N ASP A 190 12.77 -16.41 2.30
CA ASP A 190 13.50 -17.35 1.48
C ASP A 190 14.70 -16.67 0.81
N GLY A 191 15.88 -17.26 0.99
CA GLY A 191 17.14 -16.72 0.52
C GLY A 191 17.68 -15.49 1.28
N LYS A 192 16.92 -14.96 2.27
CA LYS A 192 17.36 -13.85 3.12
C LYS A 192 17.96 -14.33 4.45
N LEU A 193 17.47 -15.46 4.93
CA LEU A 193 17.96 -16.09 6.15
C LEU A 193 18.66 -17.39 5.79
N SER A 194 19.89 -17.56 6.27
CA SER A 194 20.66 -18.81 6.12
C SER A 194 20.22 -19.79 7.21
N ILE A 195 18.98 -20.29 7.11
CA ILE A 195 18.41 -21.24 8.07
C ILE A 195 17.64 -22.33 7.33
N GLY A 196 17.80 -23.58 7.75
CA GLY A 196 17.06 -24.72 7.21
C GLY A 196 15.63 -24.80 7.78
N SER A 197 14.72 -25.43 7.04
CA SER A 197 13.31 -25.58 7.45
C SER A 197 13.15 -26.24 8.82
N THR A 198 13.94 -27.28 9.11
CA THR A 198 13.95 -27.98 10.42
C THR A 198 14.33 -27.02 11.57
N ASP A 199 15.28 -26.12 11.35
CA ASP A 199 15.71 -25.18 12.37
C ASP A 199 14.71 -24.02 12.53
N VAL A 200 13.99 -23.64 11.47
CA VAL A 200 12.85 -22.73 11.58
C VAL A 200 11.77 -23.29 12.50
N GLU A 201 11.44 -24.59 12.39
CA GLU A 201 10.45 -25.24 13.28
C GLU A 201 10.94 -25.34 14.73
N LYS A 202 12.23 -25.65 14.96
CA LYS A 202 12.81 -25.64 16.30
C LYS A 202 12.79 -24.24 16.90
N ALA A 203 13.20 -23.23 16.11
CA ALA A 203 13.20 -21.84 16.53
C ALA A 203 11.79 -21.37 16.93
N GLU A 204 10.79 -21.73 16.13
CA GLU A 204 9.39 -21.41 16.42
C GLU A 204 8.95 -21.97 17.79
N ARG A 205 9.20 -23.26 18.05
CA ARG A 205 8.82 -23.90 19.32
C ARG A 205 9.49 -23.24 20.51
N ILE A 206 10.82 -23.00 20.43
CA ILE A 206 11.58 -22.36 21.51
C ILE A 206 11.03 -20.96 21.80
N MET A 207 10.86 -20.14 20.77
CA MET A 207 10.41 -18.76 20.94
C MET A 207 8.96 -18.66 21.39
N ALA A 208 8.06 -19.51 20.85
CA ALA A 208 6.66 -19.52 21.24
C ALA A 208 6.49 -19.91 22.72
N GLU A 209 7.28 -20.88 23.21
CA GLU A 209 7.28 -21.28 24.62
C GLU A 209 7.75 -20.12 25.52
N LEU A 210 8.87 -19.49 25.21
CA LEU A 210 9.40 -18.36 25.96
C LEU A 210 8.42 -17.18 26.00
N ILE A 211 7.79 -16.86 24.86
CA ILE A 211 6.81 -15.77 24.78
C ILE A 211 5.57 -16.08 25.62
N ARG A 212 5.06 -17.33 25.63
CA ARG A 212 3.94 -17.73 26.48
C ARG A 212 4.27 -17.64 27.98
N GLN A 213 5.55 -17.80 28.33
CA GLN A 213 6.07 -17.58 29.70
C GLN A 213 6.25 -16.10 30.05
N GLY A 214 5.87 -15.17 29.14
CA GLY A 214 5.98 -13.73 29.36
C GLY A 214 7.34 -13.12 28.99
N VAL A 215 8.23 -13.89 28.35
CA VAL A 215 9.51 -13.35 27.89
C VAL A 215 9.29 -12.47 26.66
N PRO A 216 9.83 -11.23 26.62
CA PRO A 216 9.68 -10.35 25.46
C PRO A 216 10.22 -10.97 24.17
N PRO A 217 9.61 -10.68 22.99
CA PRO A 217 10.02 -11.23 21.69
C PRO A 217 11.51 -11.06 21.37
N ALA A 218 12.09 -9.89 21.63
CA ALA A 218 13.50 -9.65 21.36
C ALA A 218 14.42 -10.52 22.23
N LYS A 219 14.06 -10.75 23.51
CA LYS A 219 14.82 -11.63 24.41
C LYS A 219 14.64 -13.09 24.02
N SER A 220 13.42 -13.51 23.69
CA SER A 220 13.13 -14.86 23.22
C SER A 220 13.93 -15.18 21.94
N ALA A 221 13.98 -14.21 21.01
CA ALA A 221 14.74 -14.32 19.76
C ALA A 221 16.25 -14.46 20.00
N SER A 222 16.84 -13.61 20.84
CA SER A 222 18.27 -13.71 21.21
C SER A 222 18.59 -15.06 21.87
N THR A 223 17.73 -15.51 22.81
CA THR A 223 17.91 -16.82 23.44
C THR A 223 17.83 -17.97 22.43
N CYS A 224 16.96 -17.83 21.42
CA CYS A 224 16.86 -18.81 20.34
C CYS A 224 18.11 -18.81 19.45
N ASP A 225 18.62 -17.64 19.08
CA ASP A 225 19.85 -17.52 18.30
C ASP A 225 21.01 -18.22 19.02
N ASP A 226 21.17 -17.97 20.32
CA ASP A 226 22.23 -18.58 21.16
C ASP A 226 22.08 -20.11 21.24
N ARG A 227 20.86 -20.63 21.48
CA ARG A 227 20.58 -22.07 21.61
C ARG A 227 20.78 -22.89 20.33
N LEU A 228 20.49 -22.28 19.19
CA LEU A 228 20.58 -22.92 17.87
C LEU A 228 21.84 -22.56 17.09
N GLY A 229 22.72 -21.72 17.65
CA GLY A 229 23.94 -21.25 16.99
C GLY A 229 23.64 -20.43 15.71
N LEU A 230 22.52 -19.68 15.71
CA LEU A 230 22.13 -18.86 14.57
C LEU A 230 22.86 -17.51 14.57
N ALA A 231 22.93 -16.89 13.41
CA ALA A 231 23.47 -15.54 13.32
C ALA A 231 22.60 -14.56 14.14
N PRO A 232 23.19 -13.61 14.89
CA PRO A 232 22.47 -12.66 15.71
C PRO A 232 21.38 -11.90 14.91
N GLY A 233 20.16 -11.88 15.45
CA GLY A 233 19.00 -11.24 14.82
C GLY A 233 18.15 -12.15 13.94
N THR A 234 18.59 -13.38 13.67
CA THR A 234 17.81 -14.37 12.91
C THR A 234 16.50 -14.68 13.62
N GLY A 235 16.51 -14.93 14.93
CA GLY A 235 15.30 -15.18 15.72
C GLY A 235 14.30 -14.02 15.65
N LEU A 236 14.76 -12.77 15.71
CA LEU A 236 13.85 -11.61 15.59
C LEU A 236 13.28 -11.46 14.17
N ALA A 237 14.05 -11.80 13.16
CA ALA A 237 13.55 -11.87 11.79
C ALA A 237 12.45 -12.95 11.64
N LEU A 238 12.65 -14.11 12.29
CA LEU A 238 11.65 -15.19 12.34
C LEU A 238 10.39 -14.79 13.11
N VAL A 239 10.50 -14.09 14.24
CA VAL A 239 9.32 -13.53 14.95
C VAL A 239 8.48 -12.67 13.98
N ARG A 240 9.13 -11.77 13.24
CA ARG A 240 8.44 -10.93 12.25
C ARG A 240 7.83 -11.75 11.13
N HIS A 241 8.53 -12.79 10.66
CA HIS A 241 8.04 -13.72 9.65
C HIS A 241 6.78 -14.46 10.12
N PHE A 242 6.78 -15.01 11.32
CA PHE A 242 5.63 -15.72 11.86
C PHE A 242 4.40 -14.81 12.03
N LEU A 243 4.61 -13.56 12.43
CA LEU A 243 3.55 -12.56 12.48
C LEU A 243 3.08 -12.17 11.07
N ALA A 244 3.99 -11.92 10.13
CA ALA A 244 3.67 -11.52 8.76
C ALA A 244 2.91 -12.61 8.00
N THR A 245 3.22 -13.88 8.26
CA THR A 245 2.57 -15.06 7.66
C THR A 245 1.35 -15.52 8.43
N ARG A 246 1.04 -14.89 9.59
CA ARG A 246 -0.04 -15.26 10.50
C ARG A 246 0.10 -16.68 11.08
N ARG A 247 1.29 -17.25 11.10
CA ARG A 247 1.58 -18.45 11.89
C ARG A 247 1.43 -18.16 13.38
N TRP A 248 1.77 -16.92 13.78
CA TRP A 248 1.47 -16.38 15.10
C TRP A 248 0.42 -15.31 14.99
N SER A 249 -0.58 -15.38 15.86
CA SER A 249 -1.65 -14.38 15.97
C SER A 249 -1.45 -13.55 17.23
N VAL A 250 -1.51 -12.22 17.08
CA VAL A 250 -1.44 -11.25 18.19
C VAL A 250 -2.47 -10.14 17.92
N ASP A 251 -2.78 -9.37 18.95
CA ASP A 251 -3.62 -8.17 18.79
C ASP A 251 -2.83 -7.07 18.04
N MET A 252 -2.99 -7.06 16.73
CA MET A 252 -2.34 -6.08 15.85
C MET A 252 -2.88 -4.65 16.01
N SER A 253 -3.99 -4.44 16.76
CA SER A 253 -4.50 -3.09 17.04
C SER A 253 -3.70 -2.38 18.12
N LYS A 254 -2.89 -3.10 18.89
CA LYS A 254 -1.96 -2.57 19.90
C LYS A 254 -0.54 -2.55 19.37
N LEU A 255 0.18 -1.44 19.58
CA LEU A 255 1.55 -1.31 19.10
C LEU A 255 2.45 -2.40 19.70
N ILE A 256 3.03 -3.23 18.83
CA ILE A 256 3.99 -4.27 19.22
C ILE A 256 5.33 -3.60 19.54
N ASN A 257 5.74 -3.76 20.78
CA ASN A 257 7.10 -3.42 21.21
C ASN A 257 7.88 -4.73 21.47
N PRO A 258 8.90 -5.05 20.68
CA PRO A 258 9.64 -6.32 20.85
C PRO A 258 10.37 -6.45 22.19
N GLN A 259 10.55 -5.34 22.93
CA GLN A 259 11.15 -5.33 24.26
C GLN A 259 10.13 -5.54 25.39
N LYS A 260 8.85 -5.67 25.08
CA LYS A 260 7.78 -5.93 26.05
C LYS A 260 7.09 -7.25 25.74
N PRO A 261 6.56 -7.94 26.77
CA PRO A 261 5.76 -9.15 26.55
C PRO A 261 4.61 -8.91 25.58
N ILE A 262 4.34 -9.91 24.74
CA ILE A 262 3.14 -9.98 23.87
C ILE A 262 2.37 -11.25 24.17
N ALA A 263 1.06 -11.24 23.94
CA ALA A 263 0.22 -12.42 24.06
C ALA A 263 0.03 -13.03 22.66
N LEU A 264 0.45 -14.29 22.48
CA LEU A 264 0.08 -15.08 21.32
C LEU A 264 -1.36 -15.56 21.51
N SER A 265 -2.25 -15.28 20.55
CA SER A 265 -3.59 -15.85 20.53
C SER A 265 -3.52 -17.34 20.21
N ALA A 266 -4.43 -18.10 20.78
CA ALA A 266 -4.55 -19.54 20.56
C ALA A 266 -4.97 -19.86 19.12
#